data_1f10dddeabe69e5eb44507c9189f7d42
#
_entry.id   1f10dddeabe69e5eb44507c9189f7d42
#
_cell.length_a   1.000
_cell.length_b   1.000
_cell.length_c   1.000
_cell.angle_alpha   90.00
_cell.angle_beta   90.00
_cell.angle_gamma   90.00
#
_symmetry.space_group_name_H-M   'P 1'
#
loop_
_entity.id
_entity.type
_entity.pdbx_description
1 polymer ?
#
loop_
_entity_poly.entity_id
_entity_poly.type
_entity_poly.pdbx_seq_one_letter_code
_entity_poly.pdbx_strand_id
1 'polypeptide(L)'
;MKDLLCDISAFRYWRLPPQVRALCPPLPRPEEDRQRYDLARNPTAAVALGFPLYTLVRSRNKRTCPASIRQRLFLGELPGESVLETEHGVLITSPLLTAFIMLRHLTDLQLLLVLAEMCGLFAVCALPAALEAELSRAIDSGAISTTFGWVRCPSEDGAASNLWRRDALVLGGDLDRFFSDVCGMRYGNRFIAVSQLVPLGAASPFEVEAYLLLALPRSLGGEGFAA
;
A
#
# COMPACT_ATOMS: atom_id res chain seq x y z
N MET A 1 14.14 -7.33 17.46
CA MET A 1 13.87 -7.23 16.01
C MET A 1 12.80 -6.18 15.86
N LYS A 2 13.07 -5.11 15.13
CA LYS A 2 12.12 -4.00 14.90
C LYS A 2 10.82 -4.58 14.34
N ASP A 3 9.66 -4.10 14.82
CA ASP A 3 8.38 -4.50 14.26
C ASP A 3 8.30 -3.97 12.82
N LEU A 4 8.06 -4.86 11.89
CA LEU A 4 7.97 -4.57 10.46
C LEU A 4 6.49 -4.40 10.09
N LEU A 5 6.10 -3.19 9.66
CA LEU A 5 4.74 -2.96 9.16
C LEU A 5 4.48 -3.78 7.91
N CYS A 6 3.30 -4.39 7.81
CA CYS A 6 2.92 -5.23 6.68
C CYS A 6 1.41 -5.19 6.42
N ASP A 7 0.96 -5.99 5.44
CA ASP A 7 -0.46 -6.20 5.15
C ASP A 7 -1.18 -4.85 4.89
N ILE A 8 -2.41 -4.70 5.36
CA ILE A 8 -3.24 -3.51 5.12
C ILE A 8 -2.62 -2.22 5.65
N SER A 9 -1.83 -2.26 6.75
CA SER A 9 -1.15 -1.07 7.27
C SER A 9 -0.04 -0.59 6.33
N ALA A 10 0.74 -1.51 5.76
CA ALA A 10 1.73 -1.17 4.75
C ALA A 10 1.06 -0.70 3.45
N PHE A 11 -0.02 -1.36 3.02
CA PHE A 11 -0.76 -0.94 1.83
C PHE A 11 -1.30 0.47 1.96
N ARG A 12 -1.90 0.82 3.10
CA ARG A 12 -2.36 2.20 3.37
C ARG A 12 -1.24 3.21 3.33
N TYR A 13 -0.08 2.89 3.91
CA TYR A 13 1.09 3.76 3.85
C TYR A 13 1.54 4.02 2.41
N TRP A 14 1.58 2.99 1.57
CA TRP A 14 1.97 3.12 0.16
C TRP A 14 0.99 3.94 -0.69
N ARG A 15 -0.27 4.06 -0.23
CA ARG A 15 -1.30 4.88 -0.87
C ARG A 15 -1.32 6.33 -0.38
N LEU A 16 -0.59 6.64 0.68
CA LEU A 16 -0.61 7.96 1.29
C LEU A 16 0.34 8.90 0.55
N PRO A 17 -0.15 10.06 0.04
CA PRO A 17 0.71 11.03 -0.62
C PRO A 17 1.85 11.52 0.28
N PRO A 18 3.07 11.76 -0.25
CA PRO A 18 4.19 12.29 0.53
C PRO A 18 3.84 13.59 1.27
N GLN A 19 3.04 14.46 0.66
CA GLN A 19 2.55 15.69 1.26
C GLN A 19 1.74 15.42 2.55
N VAL A 20 0.93 14.38 2.54
CA VAL A 20 0.14 13.98 3.71
C VAL A 20 1.03 13.30 4.74
N ARG A 21 1.99 12.47 4.30
CA ARG A 21 2.97 11.86 5.22
C ARG A 21 3.80 12.91 5.94
N ALA A 22 4.15 14.01 5.28
CA ALA A 22 4.90 15.12 5.88
C ALA A 22 4.12 15.81 7.03
N LEU A 23 2.79 15.75 7.02
CA LEU A 23 1.94 16.23 8.13
C LEU A 23 1.87 15.24 9.30
N CYS A 24 2.20 13.97 9.03
CA CYS A 24 2.18 12.98 10.09
C CYS A 24 3.36 13.21 11.04
N PRO A 25 3.12 13.26 12.35
CA PRO A 25 4.23 13.25 13.30
C PRO A 25 5.06 11.97 13.08
N PRO A 26 6.34 11.98 13.48
CA PRO A 26 7.17 10.79 13.40
C PRO A 26 6.42 9.59 14.00
N LEU A 27 6.31 8.52 13.22
CA LEU A 27 5.70 7.30 13.72
C LEU A 27 6.55 6.79 14.90
N PRO A 28 5.94 6.49 16.06
CA PRO A 28 6.70 6.02 17.19
C PRO A 28 7.42 4.74 16.81
N ARG A 29 8.71 4.68 17.14
CA ARG A 29 9.51 3.49 16.91
C ARG A 29 8.94 2.33 17.74
N PRO A 30 8.70 1.17 17.16
CA PRO A 30 8.07 0.04 17.86
C PRO A 30 8.87 -0.52 19.04
N GLU A 31 10.08 -0.06 19.26
CA GLU A 31 11.01 -0.59 20.27
C GLU A 31 10.69 -0.13 21.70
N GLU A 32 9.92 0.92 21.86
CA GLU A 32 9.53 1.42 23.18
C GLU A 32 8.09 0.98 23.51
N ASP A 33 7.91 0.08 24.47
CA ASP A 33 6.60 -0.49 24.83
C ASP A 33 5.54 0.56 25.17
N ARG A 34 5.91 1.75 25.59
CA ARG A 34 5.01 2.87 25.82
C ARG A 34 4.48 3.51 24.53
N GLN A 35 5.24 3.50 23.44
CA GLN A 35 4.88 4.15 22.17
C GLN A 35 3.85 3.36 21.36
N ARG A 36 3.69 2.06 21.58
CA ARG A 36 2.62 1.24 20.97
C ARG A 36 1.22 1.75 21.32
N TYR A 37 1.05 2.32 22.50
CA TYR A 37 -0.21 2.95 22.93
C TYR A 37 -0.41 4.35 22.34
N ASP A 38 0.66 5.07 22.05
CA ASP A 38 0.59 6.42 21.51
C ASP A 38 0.26 6.44 20.02
N LEU A 39 0.69 5.43 19.24
CA LEU A 39 0.22 5.21 17.87
C LEU A 39 -1.31 5.07 17.81
N ALA A 40 -1.90 4.34 18.74
CA ALA A 40 -3.35 4.17 18.81
C ALA A 40 -4.09 5.46 19.17
N ARG A 41 -3.42 6.45 19.78
CA ARG A 41 -3.99 7.74 20.16
C ARG A 41 -3.67 8.86 19.16
N ASN A 42 -2.73 8.61 18.23
CA ASN A 42 -2.39 9.60 17.22
C ASN A 42 -3.38 9.50 16.05
N PRO A 43 -4.26 10.51 15.83
CA PRO A 43 -5.26 10.47 14.78
C PRO A 43 -4.64 10.38 13.38
N THR A 44 -3.48 10.99 13.16
CA THR A 44 -2.81 10.98 11.86
C THR A 44 -2.21 9.61 11.56
N ALA A 45 -1.57 8.97 12.55
CA ALA A 45 -1.09 7.60 12.39
C ALA A 45 -2.25 6.61 12.19
N ALA A 46 -3.40 6.83 12.85
CA ALA A 46 -4.60 6.03 12.66
C ALA A 46 -5.11 6.11 11.22
N VAL A 47 -5.11 7.31 10.62
CA VAL A 47 -5.50 7.53 9.23
C VAL A 47 -4.48 6.90 8.28
N ALA A 48 -3.18 7.15 8.51
CA ALA A 48 -2.12 6.70 7.64
C ALA A 48 -1.99 5.17 7.60
N LEU A 49 -2.13 4.51 8.73
CA LEU A 49 -1.86 3.06 8.88
C LEU A 49 -3.11 2.23 9.13
N GLY A 50 -4.16 2.84 9.67
CA GLY A 50 -5.38 2.18 10.12
C GLY A 50 -5.17 1.34 11.38
N PHE A 51 -6.26 0.98 12.06
CA PHE A 51 -6.25 0.07 13.19
C PHE A 51 -7.11 -1.16 12.92
N PRO A 52 -6.72 -2.33 13.46
CA PRO A 52 -5.46 -2.61 14.17
C PRO A 52 -4.23 -2.49 13.25
N LEU A 53 -3.06 -2.16 13.80
CA LEU A 53 -1.80 -2.17 13.07
C LEU A 53 -1.40 -3.60 12.70
N TYR A 54 -0.96 -3.81 11.48
CA TYR A 54 -0.48 -5.10 11.02
C TYR A 54 1.04 -5.13 10.99
N THR A 55 1.64 -6.04 11.77
CA THR A 55 3.09 -6.21 11.87
C THR A 55 3.50 -7.63 11.48
N LEU A 56 4.68 -7.75 10.85
CA LEU A 56 5.25 -9.03 10.45
C LEU A 56 6.11 -9.60 11.57
N VAL A 57 5.89 -10.88 11.90
CA VAL A 57 6.71 -11.62 12.85
C VAL A 57 7.27 -12.89 12.21
N ARG A 58 8.49 -13.25 12.57
CA ARG A 58 9.19 -14.43 12.04
C ARG A 58 9.21 -15.61 13.01
N SER A 59 8.59 -15.49 14.17
CA SER A 59 8.56 -16.54 15.19
C SER A 59 7.18 -16.63 15.82
N ARG A 60 6.74 -17.86 16.08
CA ARG A 60 5.46 -18.12 16.76
C ARG A 60 5.47 -17.70 18.24
N ASN A 61 6.63 -17.65 18.86
CA ASN A 61 6.77 -17.41 20.31
C ASN A 61 6.63 -15.92 20.70
N LYS A 62 6.52 -15.00 19.73
CA LYS A 62 6.40 -13.56 19.98
C LYS A 62 4.98 -13.01 19.79
N ARG A 63 3.96 -13.82 19.98
CA ARG A 63 2.56 -13.48 19.68
C ARG A 63 1.78 -12.83 20.83
N THR A 64 2.41 -12.15 21.75
CA THR A 64 1.67 -11.32 22.73
C THR A 64 1.40 -9.94 22.14
N CYS A 65 0.16 -9.69 21.74
CA CYS A 65 -0.22 -8.42 21.13
C CYS A 65 -1.43 -7.80 21.79
N PRO A 66 -1.42 -6.49 22.04
CA PRO A 66 -2.60 -5.75 22.38
C PRO A 66 -3.63 -5.83 21.21
N ALA A 67 -4.90 -5.56 21.50
CA ALA A 67 -5.97 -5.60 20.52
C ALA A 67 -5.73 -4.63 19.32
N SER A 68 -4.91 -3.59 19.52
CA SER A 68 -4.50 -2.62 18.51
C SER A 68 -3.48 -3.14 17.51
N ILE A 69 -2.90 -4.35 17.71
CA ILE A 69 -1.90 -4.93 16.82
C ILE A 69 -2.35 -6.33 16.34
N ARG A 70 -2.20 -6.57 15.05
CA ARG A 70 -2.40 -7.88 14.42
C ARG A 70 -1.09 -8.37 13.81
N GLN A 71 -0.60 -9.48 14.31
CA GLN A 71 0.65 -10.05 13.83
C GLN A 71 0.42 -11.02 12.66
N ARG A 72 1.19 -10.83 11.60
CA ARG A 72 1.30 -11.73 10.47
C ARG A 72 2.56 -12.57 10.59
N LEU A 73 2.41 -13.88 10.60
CA LEU A 73 3.54 -14.80 10.65
C LEU A 73 4.05 -15.10 9.25
N PHE A 74 5.34 -14.89 9.05
CA PHE A 74 6.07 -15.26 7.84
C PHE A 74 7.28 -16.12 8.23
N LEU A 75 7.27 -17.40 7.88
CA LEU A 75 8.26 -18.38 8.34
C LEU A 75 9.41 -18.61 7.36
N GLY A 76 9.26 -18.20 6.09
CA GLY A 76 10.30 -18.32 5.07
C GLY A 76 11.36 -17.23 5.16
N GLU A 77 12.35 -17.31 4.31
CA GLU A 77 13.21 -16.16 4.01
C GLU A 77 12.39 -15.06 3.34
N LEU A 78 12.67 -13.81 3.70
CA LEU A 78 12.02 -12.69 3.04
C LEU A 78 12.65 -12.51 1.64
N PRO A 79 11.84 -12.21 0.62
CA PRO A 79 12.36 -11.82 -0.69
C PRO A 79 13.41 -10.72 -0.57
N GLY A 80 14.37 -10.68 -1.49
CA GLY A 80 15.39 -9.65 -1.53
C GLY A 80 14.77 -8.25 -1.59
N GLU A 81 15.38 -7.27 -0.93
CA GLU A 81 14.94 -5.86 -0.92
C GLU A 81 13.48 -5.63 -0.54
N SER A 82 12.87 -6.60 0.15
CA SER A 82 11.44 -6.55 0.51
C SER A 82 11.12 -5.84 1.82
N VAL A 83 12.14 -5.33 2.51
CA VAL A 83 12.01 -4.52 3.73
C VAL A 83 12.64 -3.16 3.48
N LEU A 84 11.84 -2.12 3.64
CA LEU A 84 12.24 -0.74 3.42
C LEU A 84 12.14 0.04 4.72
N GLU A 85 12.99 1.04 4.89
CA GLU A 85 12.85 2.02 5.97
C GLU A 85 12.13 3.26 5.43
N THR A 86 11.11 3.69 6.16
CA THR A 86 10.34 4.89 5.80
C THR A 86 11.09 6.15 6.23
N GLU A 87 10.67 7.30 5.70
CA GLU A 87 11.16 8.62 6.14
C GLU A 87 10.95 8.88 7.65
N HIS A 88 10.09 8.11 8.30
CA HIS A 88 9.83 8.20 9.75
C HIS A 88 10.63 7.16 10.56
N GLY A 89 11.59 6.45 9.94
CA GLY A 89 12.44 5.46 10.60
C GLY A 89 11.73 4.16 10.99
N VAL A 90 10.54 3.90 10.44
CA VAL A 90 9.78 2.66 10.64
C VAL A 90 10.07 1.68 9.50
N LEU A 91 10.28 0.42 9.84
CA LEU A 91 10.43 -0.62 8.83
C LEU A 91 9.06 -1.02 8.26
N ILE A 92 9.01 -1.19 6.95
CA ILE A 92 7.79 -1.54 6.22
C ILE A 92 8.10 -2.57 5.13
N THR A 93 7.15 -3.44 4.83
CA THR A 93 7.28 -4.35 3.68
C THR A 93 7.19 -3.57 2.38
N SER A 94 8.00 -3.94 1.39
CA SER A 94 7.92 -3.38 0.04
C SER A 94 6.51 -3.51 -0.54
N PRO A 95 6.13 -2.74 -1.57
CA PRO A 95 4.81 -2.86 -2.19
C PRO A 95 4.48 -4.29 -2.61
N LEU A 96 5.41 -5.02 -3.24
CA LEU A 96 5.20 -6.41 -3.69
C LEU A 96 5.05 -7.39 -2.53
N LEU A 97 5.92 -7.32 -1.50
CA LEU A 97 5.76 -8.17 -0.32
C LEU A 97 4.47 -7.85 0.44
N THR A 98 4.06 -6.58 0.45
CA THR A 98 2.78 -6.17 1.04
C THR A 98 1.61 -6.87 0.33
N ALA A 99 1.54 -6.79 -1.00
CA ALA A 99 0.51 -7.46 -1.80
C ALA A 99 0.55 -8.99 -1.63
N PHE A 100 1.75 -9.58 -1.60
CA PHE A 100 1.92 -11.02 -1.38
C PHE A 100 1.41 -11.49 0.01
N ILE A 101 1.64 -10.71 1.05
CA ILE A 101 1.12 -11.01 2.40
C ILE A 101 -0.41 -10.87 2.44
N MET A 102 -0.96 -9.87 1.76
CA MET A 102 -2.41 -9.62 1.68
C MET A 102 -3.15 -10.71 0.91
N LEU A 103 -2.49 -11.41 -0.03
CA LEU A 103 -3.07 -12.46 -0.87
C LEU A 103 -3.86 -13.53 -0.09
N ARG A 104 -3.49 -13.81 1.15
CA ARG A 104 -4.19 -14.80 2.00
C ARG A 104 -5.61 -14.39 2.38
N HIS A 105 -5.99 -13.13 2.19
CA HIS A 105 -7.30 -12.56 2.52
C HIS A 105 -8.03 -11.98 1.31
N LEU A 106 -7.36 -11.91 0.16
CA LEU A 106 -7.88 -11.32 -1.06
C LEU A 106 -8.33 -12.39 -2.04
N THR A 107 -9.38 -12.10 -2.78
CA THR A 107 -9.70 -12.80 -4.03
C THR A 107 -8.68 -12.43 -5.10
N ASP A 108 -8.65 -13.15 -6.22
CA ASP A 108 -7.75 -12.85 -7.35
C ASP A 108 -8.04 -11.45 -7.92
N LEU A 109 -9.29 -11.09 -8.06
CA LEU A 109 -9.70 -9.77 -8.52
C LEU A 109 -9.25 -8.66 -7.54
N GLN A 110 -9.41 -8.86 -6.24
CA GLN A 110 -8.96 -7.89 -5.24
C GLN A 110 -7.43 -7.73 -5.25
N LEU A 111 -6.69 -8.84 -5.38
CA LEU A 111 -5.24 -8.78 -5.52
C LEU A 111 -4.83 -8.03 -6.78
N LEU A 112 -5.52 -8.30 -7.90
CA LEU A 112 -5.27 -7.63 -9.17
C LEU A 112 -5.49 -6.12 -9.05
N LEU A 113 -6.56 -5.67 -8.39
CA LEU A 113 -6.81 -4.24 -8.13
C LEU A 113 -5.72 -3.60 -7.26
N VAL A 114 -5.26 -4.30 -6.21
CA VAL A 114 -4.14 -3.85 -5.36
C VAL A 114 -2.86 -3.68 -6.19
N LEU A 115 -2.53 -4.67 -7.01
CA LEU A 115 -1.35 -4.64 -7.87
C LEU A 115 -1.48 -3.59 -8.98
N ALA A 116 -2.65 -3.45 -9.60
CA ALA A 116 -2.90 -2.44 -10.61
C ALA A 116 -2.70 -1.01 -10.07
N GLU A 117 -3.10 -0.75 -8.82
CA GLU A 117 -2.80 0.53 -8.17
C GLU A 117 -1.30 0.68 -7.89
N MET A 118 -0.59 -0.37 -7.43
CA MET A 118 0.85 -0.30 -7.15
C MET A 118 1.70 -0.13 -8.42
N CYS A 119 1.29 -0.76 -9.51
CA CYS A 119 1.95 -0.68 -10.82
C CYS A 119 1.44 0.50 -11.68
N GLY A 120 0.37 1.16 -11.27
CA GLY A 120 -0.24 2.29 -11.97
C GLY A 120 0.40 3.62 -11.60
N LEU A 121 0.06 4.63 -12.41
CA LEU A 121 0.51 6.01 -12.24
C LEU A 121 -0.46 6.83 -11.36
N PHE A 122 -1.22 6.15 -10.53
CA PHE A 122 -2.21 6.76 -9.65
C PHE A 122 -2.22 6.13 -8.25
N ALA A 123 -2.86 6.80 -7.33
CA ALA A 123 -3.28 6.27 -6.03
C ALA A 123 -4.66 6.81 -5.67
N VAL A 124 -5.46 5.99 -4.99
CA VAL A 124 -6.77 6.41 -4.47
C VAL A 124 -6.64 6.60 -2.96
N CYS A 125 -6.62 7.85 -2.51
CA CYS A 125 -6.47 8.19 -1.11
C CYS A 125 -7.53 9.21 -0.68
N ALA A 126 -8.54 8.73 0.05
CA ALA A 126 -9.51 9.60 0.70
C ALA A 126 -8.95 10.07 2.04
N LEU A 127 -8.93 11.39 2.24
CA LEU A 127 -8.49 11.99 3.48
C LEU A 127 -9.70 12.36 4.35
N PRO A 128 -9.62 12.16 5.67
CA PRO A 128 -10.61 12.73 6.59
C PRO A 128 -10.61 14.25 6.51
N ALA A 129 -11.78 14.86 6.72
CA ALA A 129 -11.96 16.31 6.59
C ALA A 129 -10.97 17.14 7.43
N ALA A 130 -10.63 16.67 8.63
CA ALA A 130 -9.66 17.35 9.49
C ALA A 130 -8.25 17.39 8.87
N LEU A 131 -7.81 16.25 8.29
CA LEU A 131 -6.50 16.15 7.63
C LEU A 131 -6.48 16.90 6.30
N GLU A 132 -7.60 16.91 5.59
CA GLU A 132 -7.81 17.72 4.39
C GLU A 132 -7.62 19.22 4.67
N ALA A 133 -8.28 19.72 5.74
CA ALA A 133 -8.14 21.11 6.15
C ALA A 133 -6.71 21.45 6.61
N GLU A 134 -6.01 20.51 7.22
CA GLU A 134 -4.61 20.68 7.63
C GLU A 134 -3.67 20.72 6.40
N LEU A 135 -3.89 19.85 5.43
CA LEU A 135 -3.15 19.84 4.17
C LEU A 135 -3.34 21.15 3.41
N SER A 136 -4.58 21.63 3.29
CA SER A 136 -4.89 22.89 2.63
C SER A 136 -4.16 24.06 3.30
N ARG A 137 -4.24 24.15 4.64
CA ARG A 137 -3.52 25.20 5.39
C ARG A 137 -2.00 25.14 5.21
N ALA A 138 -1.43 23.94 5.17
CA ALA A 138 0.01 23.77 4.96
C ALA A 138 0.45 24.16 3.53
N ILE A 139 -0.39 23.93 2.54
CA ILE A 139 -0.18 24.36 1.16
C ILE A 139 -0.30 25.89 1.07
N ASP A 140 -1.37 26.48 1.59
CA ASP A 140 -1.64 27.92 1.54
C ASP A 140 -0.56 28.73 2.26
N SER A 141 0.02 28.19 3.33
CA SER A 141 1.15 28.79 4.05
C SER A 141 2.52 28.58 3.39
N GLY A 142 2.58 27.77 2.32
CA GLY A 142 3.83 27.38 1.66
C GLY A 142 4.70 26.39 2.45
N ALA A 143 4.21 25.85 3.56
CA ALA A 143 4.91 24.82 4.34
C ALA A 143 5.04 23.51 3.58
N ILE A 144 4.11 23.22 2.67
CA ILE A 144 4.13 22.09 1.76
C ILE A 144 3.98 22.59 0.33
N SER A 145 4.90 22.17 -0.54
CA SER A 145 4.83 22.49 -1.98
C SER A 145 3.83 21.59 -2.69
N THR A 146 3.00 22.16 -3.55
CA THR A 146 2.09 21.41 -4.42
C THR A 146 2.82 20.66 -5.55
N THR A 147 4.05 21.05 -5.84
CA THR A 147 4.89 20.42 -6.88
C THR A 147 5.75 19.29 -6.32
N PHE A 148 5.76 19.11 -5.01
CA PHE A 148 6.50 18.03 -4.35
C PHE A 148 5.64 16.78 -4.26
N GLY A 149 6.15 15.69 -4.78
CA GLY A 149 5.51 14.37 -4.67
C GLY A 149 4.37 14.16 -5.67
N TRP A 150 3.18 13.85 -5.17
CA TRP A 150 2.06 13.47 -6.01
C TRP A 150 1.17 14.67 -6.35
N VAL A 151 0.59 14.64 -7.55
CA VAL A 151 -0.34 15.66 -8.02
C VAL A 151 -1.77 15.20 -7.81
N ARG A 152 -2.55 15.99 -7.07
CA ARG A 152 -3.97 15.70 -6.87
C ARG A 152 -4.76 16.00 -8.11
N CYS A 153 -5.58 15.05 -8.57
CA CYS A 153 -6.46 15.28 -9.70
C CYS A 153 -7.72 16.03 -9.24
N PRO A 154 -8.22 17.02 -10.01
CA PRO A 154 -9.52 17.61 -9.73
C PRO A 154 -10.64 16.62 -10.06
N SER A 155 -11.78 16.76 -9.41
CA SER A 155 -13.04 16.14 -9.83
C SER A 155 -13.70 16.95 -10.94
N GLU A 156 -14.78 16.44 -11.52
CA GLU A 156 -15.49 17.08 -12.63
C GLU A 156 -16.01 18.49 -12.29
N ASP A 157 -16.39 18.71 -11.05
CA ASP A 157 -16.83 20.00 -10.51
C ASP A 157 -15.66 20.92 -10.11
N GLY A 158 -14.42 20.50 -10.33
CA GLY A 158 -13.20 21.24 -9.97
C GLY A 158 -12.79 21.12 -8.50
N ALA A 159 -13.55 20.38 -7.69
CA ALA A 159 -13.17 20.11 -6.31
C ALA A 159 -11.99 19.13 -6.24
N ALA A 160 -11.36 19.03 -5.08
CA ALA A 160 -10.29 18.09 -4.86
C ALA A 160 -10.84 16.64 -4.79
N SER A 161 -10.38 15.77 -5.68
CA SER A 161 -10.78 14.37 -5.70
C SER A 161 -9.93 13.51 -4.75
N ASN A 162 -10.29 12.24 -4.61
CA ASN A 162 -9.47 11.26 -3.89
C ASN A 162 -8.38 10.61 -4.78
N LEU A 163 -8.28 11.06 -6.04
CA LEU A 163 -7.33 10.55 -7.01
C LEU A 163 -6.06 11.38 -7.03
N TRP A 164 -4.92 10.70 -6.95
CA TRP A 164 -3.60 11.30 -6.99
C TRP A 164 -2.81 10.69 -8.14
N ARG A 165 -2.13 11.51 -8.91
CA ARG A 165 -1.16 11.09 -9.93
C ARG A 165 0.21 10.97 -9.29
N ARG A 166 0.90 9.88 -9.59
CA ARG A 166 2.25 9.56 -9.10
C ARG A 166 2.96 8.62 -10.08
N ASP A 167 4.25 8.45 -9.87
CA ASP A 167 4.98 7.36 -10.55
C ASP A 167 4.58 6.00 -9.97
N ALA A 168 4.71 4.95 -10.78
CA ALA A 168 4.47 3.58 -10.33
C ALA A 168 5.38 3.22 -9.15
N LEU A 169 4.83 2.55 -8.14
CA LEU A 169 5.62 2.02 -7.01
C LEU A 169 6.32 0.72 -7.39
N VAL A 170 5.83 0.04 -8.43
CA VAL A 170 6.32 -1.26 -8.90
C VAL A 170 6.41 -1.20 -10.41
N LEU A 171 7.57 -1.53 -10.95
CA LEU A 171 7.81 -1.65 -12.38
C LEU A 171 7.74 -3.12 -12.81
N GLY A 172 7.59 -3.37 -14.12
CA GLY A 172 7.56 -4.75 -14.64
C GLY A 172 8.78 -5.57 -14.25
N GLY A 173 9.98 -5.00 -14.33
CA GLY A 173 11.20 -5.68 -13.89
C GLY A 173 11.27 -6.00 -12.38
N ASP A 174 10.53 -5.27 -11.54
CA ASP A 174 10.43 -5.60 -10.11
C ASP A 174 9.55 -6.82 -9.88
N LEU A 175 8.47 -6.95 -10.68
CA LEU A 175 7.63 -8.15 -10.68
C LEU A 175 8.43 -9.39 -11.05
N ASP A 176 9.20 -9.35 -12.14
CA ASP A 176 9.98 -10.48 -12.61
C ASP A 176 11.02 -10.96 -11.58
N ARG A 177 11.71 -10.01 -10.92
CA ARG A 177 12.62 -10.32 -9.81
C ARG A 177 11.88 -10.97 -8.64
N PHE A 178 10.76 -10.38 -8.24
CA PHE A 178 9.97 -10.88 -7.12
C PHE A 178 9.38 -12.27 -7.40
N PHE A 179 9.02 -12.58 -8.65
CA PHE A 179 8.54 -13.92 -9.03
C PHE A 179 9.58 -15.00 -8.73
N SER A 180 10.84 -14.72 -9.00
CA SER A 180 11.94 -15.66 -8.71
C SER A 180 12.05 -15.94 -7.21
N ASP A 181 11.84 -14.93 -6.37
CA ASP A 181 11.93 -15.06 -4.91
C ASP A 181 10.74 -15.82 -4.31
N VAL A 182 9.54 -15.64 -4.85
CA VAL A 182 8.31 -16.26 -4.29
C VAL A 182 7.94 -17.58 -4.97
N CYS A 183 8.61 -17.95 -6.07
CA CYS A 183 8.44 -19.23 -6.73
C CYS A 183 8.75 -20.35 -5.72
N GLY A 184 7.81 -21.25 -5.50
CA GLY A 184 7.95 -22.31 -4.48
C GLY A 184 7.48 -21.93 -3.07
N MET A 185 7.20 -20.66 -2.79
CA MET A 185 6.53 -20.28 -1.55
C MET A 185 5.03 -20.65 -1.61
N ARG A 186 4.45 -20.84 -0.43
CA ARG A 186 3.00 -21.01 -0.34
C ARG A 186 2.30 -19.79 -0.96
N TYR A 187 1.40 -20.01 -1.91
CA TYR A 187 0.70 -19.01 -2.72
C TYR A 187 1.55 -18.32 -3.80
N GLY A 188 2.83 -18.66 -3.98
CA GLY A 188 3.69 -18.06 -5.01
C GLY A 188 3.11 -18.18 -6.41
N ASN A 189 2.73 -19.39 -6.82
CA ASN A 189 2.14 -19.61 -8.16
C ASN A 189 0.84 -18.82 -8.37
N ARG A 190 0.00 -18.69 -7.33
CA ARG A 190 -1.22 -17.89 -7.41
C ARG A 190 -0.89 -16.40 -7.57
N PHE A 191 0.09 -15.90 -6.81
CA PHE A 191 0.55 -14.52 -6.93
C PHE A 191 1.07 -14.22 -8.34
N ILE A 192 1.94 -15.08 -8.86
CA ILE A 192 2.52 -14.93 -10.21
C ILE A 192 1.41 -14.91 -11.26
N ALA A 193 0.49 -15.87 -11.22
CA ALA A 193 -0.60 -15.96 -12.19
C ALA A 193 -1.48 -14.70 -12.21
N VAL A 194 -1.83 -14.16 -11.05
CA VAL A 194 -2.62 -12.91 -10.97
C VAL A 194 -1.79 -11.71 -11.42
N SER A 195 -0.52 -11.64 -11.02
CA SER A 195 0.34 -10.50 -11.38
C SER A 195 0.57 -10.38 -12.90
N GLN A 196 0.55 -11.50 -13.63
CA GLN A 196 0.65 -11.49 -15.09
C GLN A 196 -0.56 -10.85 -15.80
N LEU A 197 -1.66 -10.67 -15.09
CA LEU A 197 -2.89 -10.04 -15.61
C LEU A 197 -2.97 -8.54 -15.26
N VAL A 198 -1.95 -7.96 -14.63
CA VAL A 198 -1.97 -6.58 -14.16
C VAL A 198 -1.72 -5.60 -15.31
N PRO A 199 -2.60 -4.60 -15.54
CA PRO A 199 -2.33 -3.52 -16.48
C PRO A 199 -1.23 -2.62 -15.91
N LEU A 200 -0.02 -2.71 -16.46
CA LEU A 200 1.11 -1.87 -16.06
C LEU A 200 0.92 -0.45 -16.57
N GLY A 201 1.22 0.54 -15.72
CA GLY A 201 1.23 1.95 -16.11
C GLY A 201 -0.15 2.57 -16.33
N ALA A 202 -1.24 1.93 -15.90
CA ALA A 202 -2.57 2.53 -15.95
C ALA A 202 -2.56 3.90 -15.25
N ALA A 203 -3.13 4.93 -15.87
CA ALA A 203 -3.12 6.29 -15.35
C ALA A 203 -4.30 6.60 -14.43
N SER A 204 -5.30 5.73 -14.39
CA SER A 204 -6.51 5.94 -13.59
C SER A 204 -7.20 4.63 -13.20
N PRO A 205 -8.04 4.62 -12.14
CA PRO A 205 -8.91 3.50 -11.83
C PRO A 205 -9.84 3.11 -12.98
N PHE A 206 -10.31 4.10 -13.75
CA PHE A 206 -11.20 3.86 -14.88
C PHE A 206 -10.52 3.03 -15.98
N GLU A 207 -9.25 3.32 -16.28
CA GLU A 207 -8.48 2.49 -17.22
C GLU A 207 -8.31 1.05 -16.72
N VAL A 208 -8.10 0.87 -15.41
CA VAL A 208 -8.05 -0.45 -14.80
C VAL A 208 -9.39 -1.17 -14.97
N GLU A 209 -10.51 -0.51 -14.67
CA GLU A 209 -11.84 -1.08 -14.83
C GLU A 209 -12.12 -1.46 -16.30
N ALA A 210 -11.80 -0.58 -17.23
CA ALA A 210 -11.96 -0.87 -18.67
C ALA A 210 -11.11 -2.08 -19.09
N TYR A 211 -9.86 -2.15 -18.64
CA TYR A 211 -9.00 -3.30 -18.90
C TYR A 211 -9.59 -4.59 -18.32
N LEU A 212 -10.07 -4.58 -17.07
CA LEU A 212 -10.65 -5.75 -16.42
C LEU A 212 -11.89 -6.25 -17.17
N LEU A 213 -12.75 -5.36 -17.61
CA LEU A 213 -13.95 -5.72 -18.36
C LEU A 213 -13.62 -6.27 -19.75
N LEU A 214 -12.66 -5.72 -20.44
CA LEU A 214 -12.37 -6.06 -21.82
C LEU A 214 -11.34 -7.20 -21.96
N ALA A 215 -10.23 -7.13 -21.24
CA ALA A 215 -9.07 -8.00 -21.47
C ALA A 215 -9.03 -9.24 -20.56
N LEU A 216 -9.65 -9.20 -19.37
CA LEU A 216 -9.63 -10.40 -18.52
C LEU A 216 -10.35 -11.58 -19.19
N PRO A 217 -9.85 -12.82 -18.97
CA PRO A 217 -10.53 -14.02 -19.39
C PRO A 217 -11.98 -14.06 -18.86
N ARG A 218 -12.88 -14.64 -19.65
CA ARG A 218 -14.29 -14.81 -19.25
C ARG A 218 -14.47 -15.57 -17.93
N SER A 219 -13.56 -16.49 -17.61
CA SER A 219 -13.53 -17.20 -16.32
C SER A 219 -13.28 -16.28 -15.12
N LEU A 220 -12.76 -15.07 -15.35
CA LEU A 220 -12.52 -14.03 -14.33
C LEU A 220 -13.49 -12.85 -14.47
N GLY A 221 -14.51 -12.96 -15.36
CA GLY A 221 -15.56 -11.97 -15.53
C GLY A 221 -15.31 -10.92 -16.62
N GLY A 222 -14.24 -11.04 -17.40
CA GLY A 222 -13.98 -10.16 -18.55
C GLY A 222 -14.50 -10.74 -19.86
N GLU A 223 -14.38 -9.98 -20.96
CA GLU A 223 -14.81 -10.41 -22.31
C GLU A 223 -13.73 -11.22 -23.06
N GLY A 224 -12.48 -11.17 -22.59
CA GLY A 224 -11.36 -11.93 -23.15
C GLY A 224 -10.84 -11.39 -24.48
N PHE A 225 -10.97 -10.09 -24.73
CA PHE A 225 -10.33 -9.45 -25.87
C PHE A 225 -8.82 -9.39 -25.64
N ALA A 226 -8.05 -9.61 -26.70
CA ALA A 226 -6.60 -9.42 -26.63
C ALA A 226 -6.29 -7.94 -26.42
N ALA A 227 -5.45 -7.64 -25.42
CA ALA A 227 -4.95 -6.31 -25.16
C ALA A 227 -3.69 -6.01 -25.98
#